data_7cbbf261d9d1a2bffca4d5e07ec88215
#
_entry.id   7cbbf261d9d1a2bffca4d5e07ec88215
#
_cell.length_a   1.000
_cell.length_b   1.000
_cell.length_c   1.000
_cell.angle_alpha   90.00
_cell.angle_beta   90.00
_cell.angle_gamma   90.00
#
_symmetry.space_group_name_H-M   'P 1'
#
loop_
_entity.id
_entity.type
_entity.pdbx_description
1 polymer ?
#
loop_
_entity_poly.entity_id
_entity_poly.type
_entity_poly.pdbx_seq_one_letter_code
_entity_poly.pdbx_strand_id
1 'polypeptide(L)'
;GEDTLSLHDALPIWGLGCDVIVSAGGGDNMMGAIGTGNVKPGVVTASFGTSGTLYGVAGAPVVDGQGEVAAFCDSTDQWLPLVCTMNVTVVTEQVREMFRWSHAQLEMAVKSAPAGADGVTFLPYLNGERTPSLPNGTGVLHGLRPTNMSPTNIARAAVEGATLGLAYGLRRFRELGMNPTEIRLTGGGSKSAVWRQIAADCFNAEVVTLSTSEGAALGAAIQAAYALSGGKTSYEALCAKLVELDESTRCKPDPENAALYAKQLDRQMELTGRLQQTGWL
;
A
#
# COMPACT_ATOMS: atom_id res chain seq x y z
N GLY A 1 38.13 6.26 18.86
CA GLY A 1 36.92 5.61 19.32
C GLY A 1 35.78 6.57 19.15
N GLU A 2 34.83 6.26 18.27
CA GLU A 2 33.58 7.00 18.19
C GLU A 2 32.78 6.58 19.41
N ASP A 3 32.49 7.54 20.34
CA ASP A 3 31.60 7.35 21.46
C ASP A 3 30.16 7.19 20.93
N THR A 4 29.80 5.97 20.55
CA THR A 4 28.41 5.61 20.35
C THR A 4 27.72 5.65 21.70
N LEU A 5 26.86 6.65 21.93
CA LEU A 5 25.97 6.70 23.08
C LEU A 5 25.20 5.38 23.16
N SER A 6 25.39 4.65 24.25
CA SER A 6 24.58 3.46 24.51
C SER A 6 23.12 3.87 24.81
N LEU A 7 22.15 2.97 24.63
CA LEU A 7 20.79 3.22 25.07
C LEU A 7 20.69 3.60 26.54
N HIS A 8 21.57 3.06 27.40
CA HIS A 8 21.66 3.41 28.80
C HIS A 8 22.09 4.87 29.04
N ASP A 9 22.91 5.45 28.15
CA ASP A 9 23.33 6.85 28.27
C ASP A 9 22.21 7.80 27.79
N ALA A 10 21.34 7.36 26.86
CA ALA A 10 20.24 8.15 26.37
C ALA A 10 19.06 8.26 27.36
N LEU A 11 18.81 7.24 28.18
CA LEU A 11 17.68 7.21 29.10
C LEU A 11 17.66 8.39 30.09
N PRO A 12 18.78 8.72 30.80
CA PRO A 12 18.84 9.88 31.70
C PRO A 12 18.63 11.24 30.96
N ILE A 13 19.09 11.36 29.72
CA ILE A 13 18.89 12.59 28.91
C ILE A 13 17.40 12.85 28.68
N TRP A 14 16.60 11.79 28.56
CA TRP A 14 15.14 11.84 28.41
C TRP A 14 14.38 11.87 29.75
N GLY A 15 15.10 11.92 30.88
CA GLY A 15 14.49 11.89 32.20
C GLY A 15 13.91 10.52 32.60
N LEU A 16 14.33 9.45 31.95
CA LEU A 16 13.87 8.09 32.20
C LEU A 16 14.77 7.38 33.19
N GLY A 17 14.21 6.50 34.03
CA GLY A 17 14.97 5.66 34.97
C GLY A 17 15.74 4.54 34.27
N CYS A 18 16.75 4.00 34.93
CA CYS A 18 17.56 2.90 34.41
C CYS A 18 16.79 1.56 34.32
N ASP A 19 15.60 1.48 34.87
CA ASP A 19 14.69 0.33 34.86
C ASP A 19 13.74 0.31 33.67
N VAL A 20 13.76 1.35 32.82
CA VAL A 20 12.96 1.42 31.61
C VAL A 20 13.45 0.40 30.59
N ILE A 21 12.54 -0.44 30.12
CA ILE A 21 12.79 -1.39 29.04
C ILE A 21 12.64 -0.69 27.70
N VAL A 22 13.71 -0.74 26.90
CA VAL A 22 13.71 -0.24 25.53
C VAL A 22 13.57 -1.41 24.57
N SER A 23 12.53 -1.41 23.75
CA SER A 23 12.36 -2.40 22.67
C SER A 23 13.33 -2.13 21.51
N ALA A 24 13.65 -3.17 20.74
CA ALA A 24 14.61 -3.07 19.65
C ALA A 24 14.21 -2.07 18.55
N GLY A 25 12.92 -1.77 18.44
CA GLY A 25 12.40 -0.99 17.32
C GLY A 25 12.39 -1.80 16.01
N GLY A 26 12.23 -1.11 14.90
CA GLY A 26 12.24 -1.70 13.55
C GLY A 26 12.02 -0.65 12.49
N GLY A 27 12.14 -1.02 11.22
CA GLY A 27 11.76 -0.15 10.11
C GLY A 27 10.25 0.19 10.14
N ASP A 28 9.89 1.29 9.52
CA ASP A 28 8.52 1.81 9.49
C ASP A 28 7.50 0.79 8.96
N ASN A 29 7.82 0.05 7.90
CA ASN A 29 6.95 -1.00 7.35
C ASN A 29 6.81 -2.19 8.30
N MET A 30 7.86 -2.58 9.04
CA MET A 30 7.84 -3.65 10.04
C MET A 30 6.98 -3.25 11.23
N MET A 31 7.17 -2.03 11.72
CA MET A 31 6.31 -1.48 12.77
C MET A 31 4.88 -1.28 12.26
N GLY A 32 4.72 -0.82 11.01
CA GLY A 32 3.44 -0.71 10.34
C GLY A 32 2.70 -2.06 10.23
N ALA A 33 3.42 -3.16 9.98
CA ALA A 33 2.82 -4.50 9.96
C ALA A 33 2.23 -4.86 11.33
N ILE A 34 2.99 -4.70 12.40
CA ILE A 34 2.50 -4.95 13.76
C ILE A 34 1.31 -4.03 14.09
N GLY A 35 1.44 -2.73 13.82
CA GLY A 35 0.41 -1.75 14.16
C GLY A 35 -0.85 -1.82 13.32
N THR A 36 -0.80 -2.50 12.19
CA THR A 36 -2.00 -2.87 11.41
C THR A 36 -2.52 -4.27 11.75
N GLY A 37 -1.88 -4.99 12.67
CA GLY A 37 -2.22 -6.38 13.02
C GLY A 37 -1.89 -7.38 11.90
N ASN A 38 -1.03 -7.00 10.97
CA ASN A 38 -0.50 -7.87 9.93
C ASN A 38 0.69 -8.66 10.51
N VAL A 39 0.39 -9.64 11.36
CA VAL A 39 1.34 -10.47 12.09
C VAL A 39 1.19 -11.96 11.79
N LYS A 40 0.41 -12.29 10.78
CA LYS A 40 0.17 -13.66 10.29
C LYS A 40 -0.11 -13.68 8.79
N PRO A 41 0.16 -14.79 8.10
CA PRO A 41 -0.18 -14.94 6.69
C PRO A 41 -1.68 -14.71 6.40
N GLY A 42 -1.97 -14.19 5.20
CA GLY A 42 -3.33 -13.90 4.73
C GLY A 42 -3.76 -12.44 4.85
N VAL A 43 -3.09 -11.65 5.68
CA VAL A 43 -3.27 -10.20 5.79
C VAL A 43 -2.15 -9.49 5.05
N VAL A 44 -2.49 -8.44 4.30
CA VAL A 44 -1.53 -7.54 3.66
C VAL A 44 -1.86 -6.12 4.07
N THR A 45 -0.86 -5.34 4.39
CA THR A 45 -1.00 -3.89 4.56
C THR A 45 -0.67 -3.20 3.26
N ALA A 46 -1.55 -2.30 2.83
CA ALA A 46 -1.34 -1.44 1.67
C ALA A 46 -1.33 0.02 2.11
N SER A 47 -0.23 0.73 1.84
CA SER A 47 -0.13 2.16 2.15
C SER A 47 -0.41 2.97 0.89
N PHE A 48 -1.41 3.86 0.96
CA PHE A 48 -1.77 4.80 -0.09
C PHE A 48 -1.29 6.21 0.30
N GLY A 49 0.05 6.35 0.35
CA GLY A 49 0.74 7.62 0.52
C GLY A 49 1.06 8.29 -0.81
N THR A 50 2.00 9.24 -0.85
CA THR A 50 2.57 9.83 -2.08
C THR A 50 3.06 8.71 -3.00
N SER A 51 3.87 7.82 -2.44
CA SER A 51 4.22 6.48 -2.96
C SER A 51 3.36 5.42 -2.28
N GLY A 52 3.45 4.17 -2.72
CA GLY A 52 2.71 3.06 -2.14
C GLY A 52 3.60 1.90 -1.75
N THR A 53 3.17 1.18 -0.71
CA THR A 53 3.77 -0.09 -0.34
C THR A 53 2.72 -1.16 -0.14
N LEU A 54 3.08 -2.38 -0.47
CA LEU A 54 2.36 -3.59 -0.09
C LEU A 54 3.31 -4.48 0.69
N TYR A 55 2.91 -4.96 1.85
CA TYR A 55 3.69 -5.92 2.61
C TYR A 55 2.78 -6.87 3.37
N GLY A 56 3.22 -8.10 3.50
CA GLY A 56 2.47 -9.15 4.20
C GLY A 56 3.41 -10.16 4.83
N VAL A 57 2.98 -10.74 5.96
CA VAL A 57 3.77 -11.72 6.67
C VAL A 57 3.78 -13.05 5.92
N ALA A 58 4.96 -13.67 5.85
CA ALA A 58 5.19 -15.01 5.32
C ALA A 58 6.00 -15.84 6.31
N GLY A 59 5.61 -17.12 6.49
CA GLY A 59 6.28 -18.04 7.40
C GLY A 59 7.62 -18.61 6.86
N ALA A 60 8.00 -18.26 5.62
CA ALA A 60 9.23 -18.68 4.96
C ALA A 60 9.75 -17.54 4.06
N PRO A 61 11.05 -17.54 3.71
CA PRO A 61 11.60 -16.53 2.80
C PRO A 61 10.85 -16.54 1.45
N VAL A 62 10.46 -15.35 1.00
CA VAL A 62 9.89 -15.17 -0.34
C VAL A 62 10.97 -14.52 -1.21
N VAL A 63 11.47 -15.29 -2.17
CA VAL A 63 12.54 -14.85 -3.09
C VAL A 63 11.94 -14.62 -4.47
N ASP A 64 12.02 -13.39 -4.94
CA ASP A 64 11.56 -13.02 -6.27
C ASP A 64 12.75 -12.97 -7.25
N GLY A 65 12.78 -13.90 -8.22
CA GLY A 65 13.81 -13.93 -9.25
C GLY A 65 13.77 -12.74 -10.22
N GLN A 66 12.70 -11.92 -10.22
CA GLN A 66 12.59 -10.69 -11.01
C GLN A 66 13.05 -9.44 -10.22
N GLY A 67 13.25 -9.57 -8.91
CA GLY A 67 13.73 -8.47 -8.07
C GLY A 67 12.69 -7.39 -7.79
N GLU A 68 11.40 -7.64 -8.03
CA GLU A 68 10.31 -6.68 -7.82
C GLU A 68 9.74 -6.73 -6.40
N VAL A 69 9.89 -7.88 -5.72
CA VAL A 69 9.50 -8.08 -4.34
C VAL A 69 10.75 -8.16 -3.47
N ALA A 70 10.90 -7.23 -2.53
CA ALA A 70 12.01 -7.22 -1.58
C ALA A 70 11.76 -8.23 -0.47
N ALA A 71 12.78 -9.05 -0.16
CA ALA A 71 12.73 -10.06 0.90
C ALA A 71 13.21 -9.45 2.22
N PHE A 72 12.30 -8.87 3.00
CA PHE A 72 12.61 -8.39 4.35
C PHE A 72 12.26 -9.43 5.41
N CYS A 73 12.96 -9.36 6.56
CA CYS A 73 12.49 -9.95 7.80
C CYS A 73 11.47 -9.01 8.44
N ASP A 74 10.49 -9.56 9.12
CA ASP A 74 9.61 -8.76 9.97
C ASP A 74 10.20 -8.57 11.37
N SER A 75 9.46 -7.97 12.29
CA SER A 75 9.86 -7.80 13.69
C SER A 75 9.16 -8.80 14.63
N THR A 76 8.64 -9.92 14.09
CA THR A 76 7.96 -10.99 14.85
C THR A 76 8.56 -12.37 14.61
N ASP A 77 9.83 -12.41 14.16
CA ASP A 77 10.59 -13.61 13.82
C ASP A 77 10.04 -14.37 12.58
N GLN A 78 9.50 -13.60 11.61
CA GLN A 78 8.99 -14.09 10.34
C GLN A 78 9.57 -13.28 9.19
N TRP A 79 8.99 -13.41 7.99
CA TRP A 79 9.39 -12.71 6.77
C TRP A 79 8.33 -11.69 6.39
N LEU A 80 8.77 -10.57 5.81
CA LEU A 80 7.90 -9.49 5.34
C LEU A 80 8.24 -9.12 3.89
N PRO A 81 7.88 -9.97 2.92
CA PRO A 81 7.98 -9.57 1.51
C PRO A 81 7.25 -8.25 1.28
N LEU A 82 7.89 -7.35 0.53
CA LEU A 82 7.46 -5.98 0.34
C LEU A 82 7.60 -5.55 -1.11
N VAL A 83 6.56 -4.87 -1.60
CA VAL A 83 6.55 -4.17 -2.89
C VAL A 83 6.46 -2.66 -2.65
N CYS A 84 7.23 -1.88 -3.39
CA CYS A 84 7.15 -0.43 -3.41
C CYS A 84 6.74 0.07 -4.78
N THR A 85 5.82 1.04 -4.82
CA THR A 85 5.52 1.85 -6.01
C THR A 85 5.82 3.33 -5.72
N MET A 86 6.21 4.08 -6.74
CA MET A 86 6.54 5.51 -6.59
C MET A 86 5.32 6.42 -6.74
N ASN A 87 4.24 5.92 -7.31
CA ASN A 87 3.16 6.75 -7.85
C ASN A 87 1.79 6.28 -7.35
N VAL A 88 1.32 6.84 -6.23
CA VAL A 88 -0.05 6.60 -5.73
C VAL A 88 -0.79 7.91 -5.58
N THR A 89 -0.79 8.58 -4.41
CA THR A 89 -1.53 9.84 -4.28
C THR A 89 -0.89 11.00 -5.05
N VAL A 90 0.42 10.93 -5.35
CA VAL A 90 1.06 11.94 -6.20
C VAL A 90 0.34 12.09 -7.54
N VAL A 91 -0.10 11.01 -8.15
CA VAL A 91 -0.81 11.02 -9.44
C VAL A 91 -2.16 11.70 -9.32
N THR A 92 -2.92 11.33 -8.30
CA THR A 92 -4.26 11.88 -8.09
C THR A 92 -4.21 13.34 -7.63
N GLU A 93 -3.18 13.73 -6.87
CA GLU A 93 -2.96 15.14 -6.51
C GLU A 93 -2.59 15.99 -7.73
N GLN A 94 -1.74 15.51 -8.63
CA GLN A 94 -1.43 16.21 -9.88
C GLN A 94 -2.69 16.42 -10.74
N VAL A 95 -3.54 15.40 -10.86
CA VAL A 95 -4.82 15.53 -11.58
C VAL A 95 -5.78 16.49 -10.86
N ARG A 96 -5.86 16.41 -9.53
CA ARG A 96 -6.66 17.34 -8.73
C ARG A 96 -6.22 18.80 -8.93
N GLU A 97 -4.92 19.04 -8.88
CA GLU A 97 -4.34 20.38 -9.09
C GLU A 97 -4.54 20.89 -10.52
N MET A 98 -4.38 20.04 -11.53
CA MET A 98 -4.60 20.37 -12.94
C MET A 98 -6.02 20.91 -13.16
N PHE A 99 -7.02 20.32 -12.50
CA PHE A 99 -8.41 20.77 -12.58
C PHE A 99 -8.80 21.79 -11.49
N ARG A 100 -7.87 22.17 -10.59
CA ARG A 100 -8.10 23.07 -9.45
C ARG A 100 -9.26 22.61 -8.56
N TRP A 101 -9.36 21.31 -8.34
CA TRP A 101 -10.39 20.74 -7.51
C TRP A 101 -9.98 20.64 -6.03
N SER A 102 -10.98 20.71 -5.14
CA SER A 102 -10.85 20.20 -3.78
C SER A 102 -10.84 18.68 -3.76
N HIS A 103 -10.41 18.05 -2.66
CA HIS A 103 -10.50 16.59 -2.51
C HIS A 103 -11.94 16.07 -2.65
N ALA A 104 -12.94 16.81 -2.13
CA ALA A 104 -14.34 16.44 -2.29
C ALA A 104 -14.79 16.47 -3.76
N GLN A 105 -14.32 17.44 -4.55
CA GLN A 105 -14.61 17.50 -5.98
C GLN A 105 -13.92 16.37 -6.76
N LEU A 106 -12.67 16.03 -6.41
CA LEU A 106 -12.00 14.86 -6.98
C LEU A 106 -12.79 13.58 -6.68
N GLU A 107 -13.20 13.37 -5.43
CA GLU A 107 -13.98 12.19 -5.03
C GLU A 107 -15.30 12.09 -5.79
N MET A 108 -16.03 13.21 -5.93
CA MET A 108 -17.25 13.27 -6.74
C MET A 108 -16.99 12.96 -8.21
N ALA A 109 -15.93 13.50 -8.79
CA ALA A 109 -15.55 13.25 -10.17
C ALA A 109 -15.25 11.75 -10.42
N VAL A 110 -14.43 11.15 -9.53
CA VAL A 110 -14.10 9.72 -9.58
C VAL A 110 -15.35 8.85 -9.42
N LYS A 111 -16.25 9.21 -8.51
CA LYS A 111 -17.51 8.49 -8.28
C LYS A 111 -18.46 8.54 -9.48
N SER A 112 -18.50 9.67 -10.19
CA SER A 112 -19.43 9.87 -11.32
C SER A 112 -18.99 9.17 -12.60
N ALA A 113 -17.72 8.85 -12.75
CA ALA A 113 -17.21 8.12 -13.90
C ALA A 113 -17.44 6.61 -13.76
N PRO A 114 -17.71 5.88 -14.84
CA PRO A 114 -17.87 4.44 -14.80
C PRO A 114 -16.57 3.73 -14.43
N ALA A 115 -16.68 2.52 -13.89
CA ALA A 115 -15.53 1.63 -13.72
C ALA A 115 -14.84 1.40 -15.06
N GLY A 116 -13.51 1.50 -15.07
CA GLY A 116 -12.73 1.45 -16.29
C GLY A 116 -12.62 2.78 -17.04
N ALA A 117 -13.06 3.88 -16.43
CA ALA A 117 -12.93 5.25 -16.95
C ALA A 117 -13.34 5.39 -18.44
N ASP A 118 -14.38 4.65 -18.86
CA ASP A 118 -14.85 4.58 -20.24
C ASP A 118 -13.73 4.26 -21.26
N GLY A 119 -12.80 3.37 -20.87
CA GLY A 119 -11.67 2.91 -21.67
C GLY A 119 -10.44 3.80 -21.67
N VAL A 120 -10.43 4.86 -20.88
CA VAL A 120 -9.21 5.67 -20.64
C VAL A 120 -8.28 4.92 -19.68
N THR A 121 -7.02 4.77 -20.04
CA THR A 121 -5.97 4.17 -19.21
C THR A 121 -4.95 5.23 -18.85
N PHE A 122 -4.60 5.32 -17.59
CA PHE A 122 -3.51 6.19 -17.10
C PHE A 122 -2.35 5.32 -16.61
N LEU A 123 -1.20 5.38 -17.29
CA LEU A 123 0.04 4.83 -16.75
C LEU A 123 0.64 5.86 -15.78
N PRO A 124 0.76 5.53 -14.49
CA PRO A 124 0.99 6.53 -13.46
C PRO A 124 2.47 6.87 -13.20
N TYR A 125 3.38 6.55 -14.08
CA TYR A 125 4.83 6.53 -13.82
C TYR A 125 5.49 7.93 -13.82
N LEU A 126 4.85 8.91 -13.20
CA LEU A 126 5.25 10.34 -13.22
C LEU A 126 6.66 10.59 -12.64
N ASN A 127 7.10 9.74 -11.71
CA ASN A 127 8.40 9.86 -11.04
C ASN A 127 9.30 8.63 -11.30
N GLY A 128 9.17 8.01 -12.47
CA GLY A 128 9.66 6.66 -12.66
C GLY A 128 8.86 5.65 -11.84
N GLU A 129 9.22 4.37 -11.86
CA GLU A 129 8.57 3.36 -11.05
C GLU A 129 9.57 2.29 -10.60
N ARG A 130 9.29 1.68 -9.43
CA ARG A 130 10.07 0.55 -8.89
C ARG A 130 9.45 -0.79 -9.24
N THR A 131 8.13 -0.87 -9.21
CA THR A 131 7.40 -2.09 -9.51
C THR A 131 6.24 -1.77 -10.46
N PRO A 132 6.38 -2.06 -11.78
CA PRO A 132 7.55 -2.66 -12.45
C PRO A 132 8.77 -1.72 -12.47
N SER A 133 9.97 -2.27 -12.76
CA SER A 133 11.21 -1.49 -12.79
C SER A 133 11.27 -0.57 -14.02
N LEU A 134 10.93 0.69 -13.83
CA LEU A 134 10.91 1.76 -14.84
C LEU A 134 11.51 3.05 -14.24
N PRO A 135 12.82 3.09 -13.98
CA PRO A 135 13.44 4.21 -13.26
C PRO A 135 13.29 5.56 -13.96
N ASN A 136 13.12 5.57 -15.27
CA ASN A 136 12.92 6.77 -16.09
C ASN A 136 11.48 6.86 -16.66
N GLY A 137 10.55 6.09 -16.12
CA GLY A 137 9.16 6.06 -16.59
C GLY A 137 8.48 7.42 -16.51
N THR A 138 7.55 7.64 -17.41
CA THR A 138 6.72 8.86 -17.49
C THR A 138 5.24 8.50 -17.52
N GLY A 139 4.38 9.48 -17.19
CA GLY A 139 2.92 9.28 -17.23
C GLY A 139 2.40 9.22 -18.67
N VAL A 140 1.42 8.33 -18.92
CA VAL A 140 0.78 8.21 -20.24
C VAL A 140 -0.73 8.13 -20.07
N LEU A 141 -1.48 8.94 -20.84
CA LEU A 141 -2.91 8.80 -21.04
C LEU A 141 -3.17 8.11 -22.40
N HIS A 142 -3.84 6.97 -22.36
CA HIS A 142 -4.15 6.17 -23.53
C HIS A 142 -5.66 5.94 -23.67
N GLY A 143 -6.14 5.78 -24.88
CA GLY A 143 -7.55 5.44 -25.18
C GLY A 143 -8.50 6.64 -25.22
N LEU A 144 -7.98 7.87 -25.23
CA LEU A 144 -8.79 9.08 -25.35
C LEU A 144 -9.50 9.16 -26.71
N ARG A 145 -10.77 9.56 -26.66
CA ARG A 145 -11.64 9.81 -27.80
C ARG A 145 -12.49 11.06 -27.49
N PRO A 146 -13.08 11.72 -28.50
CA PRO A 146 -13.97 12.85 -28.24
C PRO A 146 -15.13 12.54 -27.28
N THR A 147 -15.56 11.28 -27.21
CA THR A 147 -16.69 10.84 -26.39
C THR A 147 -16.32 10.57 -24.92
N ASN A 148 -15.06 10.28 -24.61
CA ASN A 148 -14.61 9.92 -23.27
C ASN A 148 -13.55 10.87 -22.67
N MET A 149 -13.09 11.86 -23.43
CA MET A 149 -12.12 12.88 -22.97
C MET A 149 -12.81 13.88 -22.03
N SER A 150 -13.06 13.46 -20.81
CA SER A 150 -13.68 14.28 -19.76
C SER A 150 -12.81 14.34 -18.51
N PRO A 151 -12.89 15.42 -17.72
CA PRO A 151 -12.18 15.53 -16.46
C PRO A 151 -12.48 14.38 -15.48
N THR A 152 -13.71 13.88 -15.47
CA THR A 152 -14.14 12.79 -14.60
C THR A 152 -13.50 11.45 -14.98
N ASN A 153 -13.42 11.14 -16.27
CA ASN A 153 -12.77 9.94 -16.76
C ASN A 153 -11.25 10.00 -16.56
N ILE A 154 -10.62 11.16 -16.73
CA ILE A 154 -9.18 11.34 -16.46
C ILE A 154 -8.90 11.13 -14.98
N ALA A 155 -9.72 11.71 -14.08
CA ALA A 155 -9.58 11.51 -12.64
C ALA A 155 -9.78 10.05 -12.22
N ARG A 156 -10.79 9.39 -12.79
CA ARG A 156 -11.05 7.98 -12.56
C ARG A 156 -9.88 7.11 -13.04
N ALA A 157 -9.41 7.34 -14.25
CA ALA A 157 -8.26 6.62 -14.82
C ALA A 157 -6.98 6.79 -13.99
N ALA A 158 -6.76 7.98 -13.40
CA ALA A 158 -5.61 8.25 -12.52
C ALA A 158 -5.67 7.43 -11.23
N VAL A 159 -6.84 7.39 -10.57
CA VAL A 159 -7.08 6.56 -9.37
C VAL A 159 -6.93 5.08 -9.70
N GLU A 160 -7.55 4.62 -10.79
CA GLU A 160 -7.48 3.24 -11.23
C GLU A 160 -6.05 2.84 -11.62
N GLY A 161 -5.35 3.65 -12.40
CA GLY A 161 -3.99 3.39 -12.84
C GLY A 161 -3.00 3.25 -11.68
N ALA A 162 -3.08 4.15 -10.70
CA ALA A 162 -2.28 4.08 -9.48
C ALA A 162 -2.61 2.82 -8.65
N THR A 163 -3.89 2.48 -8.53
CA THR A 163 -4.34 1.29 -7.79
C THR A 163 -3.93 0.00 -8.50
N LEU A 164 -4.00 -0.02 -9.84
CA LEU A 164 -3.56 -1.16 -10.66
C LEU A 164 -2.04 -1.37 -10.58
N GLY A 165 -1.24 -0.32 -10.37
CA GLY A 165 0.18 -0.46 -10.06
C GLY A 165 0.41 -1.28 -8.78
N LEU A 166 -0.33 -1.00 -7.72
CA LEU A 166 -0.31 -1.81 -6.49
C LEU A 166 -0.92 -3.21 -6.70
N ALA A 167 -2.00 -3.33 -7.49
CA ALA A 167 -2.58 -4.63 -7.83
C ALA A 167 -1.60 -5.53 -8.61
N TYR A 168 -0.71 -4.94 -9.41
CA TYR A 168 0.40 -5.68 -10.01
C TYR A 168 1.31 -6.28 -8.93
N GLY A 169 1.72 -5.50 -7.93
CA GLY A 169 2.50 -6.00 -6.80
C GLY A 169 1.79 -7.11 -6.02
N LEU A 170 0.47 -7.00 -5.83
CA LEU A 170 -0.32 -8.04 -5.18
C LEU A 170 -0.41 -9.32 -6.03
N ARG A 171 -0.46 -9.19 -7.37
CA ARG A 171 -0.35 -10.33 -8.29
C ARG A 171 1.01 -11.03 -8.14
N ARG A 172 2.11 -10.26 -8.04
CA ARG A 172 3.43 -10.82 -7.76
C ARG A 172 3.47 -11.62 -6.46
N PHE A 173 2.84 -11.14 -5.39
CA PHE A 173 2.70 -11.90 -4.15
C PHE A 173 2.00 -13.23 -4.36
N ARG A 174 0.89 -13.25 -5.11
CA ARG A 174 0.14 -14.47 -5.41
C ARG A 174 0.96 -15.47 -6.25
N GLU A 175 1.71 -15.00 -7.25
CA GLU A 175 2.62 -15.80 -8.07
C GLU A 175 3.75 -16.42 -7.24
N LEU A 176 4.18 -15.75 -6.17
CA LEU A 176 5.19 -16.22 -5.22
C LEU A 176 4.59 -17.08 -4.08
N GLY A 177 3.32 -17.48 -4.18
CA GLY A 177 2.67 -18.41 -3.27
C GLY A 177 2.00 -17.76 -2.04
N MET A 178 1.96 -16.44 -1.94
CA MET A 178 1.18 -15.76 -0.92
C MET A 178 -0.30 -15.69 -1.32
N ASN A 179 -1.21 -15.85 -0.35
CA ASN A 179 -2.66 -15.80 -0.58
C ASN A 179 -3.31 -14.73 0.30
N PRO A 180 -3.15 -13.43 -0.02
CA PRO A 180 -3.80 -12.36 0.73
C PRO A 180 -5.32 -12.42 0.53
N THR A 181 -6.06 -12.41 1.66
CA THR A 181 -7.52 -12.44 1.70
C THR A 181 -8.10 -11.14 2.26
N GLU A 182 -7.33 -10.41 3.06
CA GLU A 182 -7.70 -9.12 3.63
C GLU A 182 -6.58 -8.10 3.42
N ILE A 183 -6.95 -6.93 2.94
CA ILE A 183 -6.03 -5.80 2.75
C ILE A 183 -6.38 -4.72 3.76
N ARG A 184 -5.43 -4.34 4.60
CA ARG A 184 -5.55 -3.24 5.55
C ARG A 184 -4.96 -1.98 4.95
N LEU A 185 -5.83 -1.03 4.59
CA LEU A 185 -5.42 0.22 3.95
C LEU A 185 -5.00 1.27 4.98
N THR A 186 -3.89 1.94 4.66
CA THR A 186 -3.38 3.09 5.41
C THR A 186 -3.04 4.24 4.44
N GLY A 187 -2.62 5.37 4.99
CA GLY A 187 -2.22 6.53 4.20
C GLY A 187 -3.38 7.44 3.78
N GLY A 188 -3.05 8.53 3.10
CA GLY A 188 -4.02 9.58 2.76
C GLY A 188 -5.14 9.12 1.83
N GLY A 189 -4.81 8.28 0.84
CA GLY A 189 -5.77 7.77 -0.14
C GLY A 189 -6.83 6.84 0.48
N SER A 190 -6.52 6.18 1.61
CA SER A 190 -7.47 5.31 2.30
C SER A 190 -8.68 6.04 2.89
N LYS A 191 -8.62 7.37 3.01
CA LYS A 191 -9.72 8.20 3.51
C LYS A 191 -10.89 8.31 2.51
N SER A 192 -10.63 8.14 1.21
CA SER A 192 -11.68 8.20 0.18
C SER A 192 -12.48 6.90 0.12
N ALA A 193 -13.79 6.99 0.35
CA ALA A 193 -14.68 5.83 0.27
C ALA A 193 -14.72 5.22 -1.13
N VAL A 194 -14.70 6.07 -2.15
CA VAL A 194 -14.68 5.62 -3.55
C VAL A 194 -13.37 4.89 -3.86
N TRP A 195 -12.24 5.39 -3.39
CA TRP A 195 -10.95 4.73 -3.62
C TRP A 195 -10.83 3.40 -2.88
N ARG A 196 -11.38 3.28 -1.68
CA ARG A 196 -11.43 1.99 -0.97
C ARG A 196 -12.19 0.93 -1.77
N GLN A 197 -13.33 1.27 -2.37
CA GLN A 197 -14.08 0.33 -3.22
C GLN A 197 -13.28 -0.03 -4.48
N ILE A 198 -12.68 0.95 -5.17
CA ILE A 198 -11.80 0.68 -6.32
C ILE A 198 -10.64 -0.24 -5.92
N ALA A 199 -10.06 -0.03 -4.73
CA ALA A 199 -8.99 -0.88 -4.24
C ALA A 199 -9.49 -2.32 -3.99
N ALA A 200 -10.65 -2.51 -3.35
CA ALA A 200 -11.23 -3.84 -3.17
C ALA A 200 -11.44 -4.57 -4.49
N ASP A 201 -11.99 -3.87 -5.48
CA ASP A 201 -12.26 -4.40 -6.81
C ASP A 201 -10.95 -4.72 -7.58
N CYS A 202 -9.96 -3.81 -7.56
CA CYS A 202 -8.66 -4.01 -8.22
C CYS A 202 -7.83 -5.14 -7.57
N PHE A 203 -7.89 -5.25 -6.25
CA PHE A 203 -7.16 -6.28 -5.51
C PHE A 203 -7.86 -7.62 -5.52
N ASN A 204 -9.15 -7.65 -5.84
CA ASN A 204 -10.03 -8.81 -5.69
C ASN A 204 -9.87 -9.41 -4.28
N ALA A 205 -10.00 -8.58 -3.27
CA ALA A 205 -9.83 -8.92 -1.86
C ALA A 205 -10.62 -7.94 -0.98
N GLU A 206 -10.99 -8.35 0.23
CA GLU A 206 -11.61 -7.43 1.19
C GLU A 206 -10.62 -6.35 1.61
N VAL A 207 -11.11 -5.10 1.67
CA VAL A 207 -10.33 -3.93 2.08
C VAL A 207 -10.98 -3.32 3.30
N VAL A 208 -10.18 -2.95 4.30
CA VAL A 208 -10.64 -2.27 5.52
C VAL A 208 -9.57 -1.29 6.00
N THR A 209 -9.97 -0.22 6.69
CA THR A 209 -9.03 0.70 7.35
C THR A 209 -8.98 0.46 8.86
N LEU A 210 -8.04 1.11 9.52
CA LEU A 210 -7.93 1.09 10.98
C LEU A 210 -8.65 2.30 11.58
N SER A 211 -9.09 2.17 12.82
CA SER A 211 -9.64 3.29 13.62
C SER A 211 -8.56 4.34 13.94
N THR A 212 -7.28 3.97 13.92
CA THR A 212 -6.14 4.89 14.07
C THR A 212 -5.33 5.01 12.79
N SER A 213 -4.83 6.21 12.49
CA SER A 213 -3.96 6.46 11.33
C SER A 213 -2.49 6.17 11.59
N GLU A 214 -2.08 6.04 12.86
CA GLU A 214 -0.67 5.98 13.30
C GLU A 214 -0.17 4.53 13.43
N GLY A 215 -0.30 3.75 12.36
CA GLY A 215 0.03 2.32 12.37
C GLY A 215 1.45 2.01 12.84
N ALA A 216 2.48 2.69 12.33
CA ALA A 216 3.87 2.42 12.72
C ALA A 216 4.14 2.76 14.19
N ALA A 217 3.60 3.88 14.69
CA ALA A 217 3.73 4.26 16.10
C ALA A 217 3.01 3.26 17.02
N LEU A 218 1.81 2.81 16.65
CA LEU A 218 1.09 1.76 17.37
C LEU A 218 1.88 0.45 17.37
N GLY A 219 2.48 0.08 16.24
CA GLY A 219 3.31 -1.13 16.14
C GLY A 219 4.53 -1.08 17.06
N ALA A 220 5.21 0.06 17.13
CA ALA A 220 6.31 0.27 18.06
C ALA A 220 5.85 0.15 19.54
N ALA A 221 4.69 0.70 19.87
CA ALA A 221 4.11 0.57 21.21
C ALA A 221 3.73 -0.89 21.53
N ILE A 222 3.18 -1.63 20.57
CA ILE A 222 2.88 -3.06 20.72
C ILE A 222 4.17 -3.87 20.91
N GLN A 223 5.25 -3.55 20.18
CA GLN A 223 6.54 -4.19 20.35
C GLN A 223 7.12 -3.93 21.76
N ALA A 224 7.01 -2.72 22.27
CA ALA A 224 7.41 -2.39 23.62
C ALA A 224 6.59 -3.16 24.67
N ALA A 225 5.28 -3.29 24.48
CA ALA A 225 4.41 -4.09 25.35
C ALA A 225 4.78 -5.59 25.31
N TYR A 226 5.14 -6.11 24.14
CA TYR A 226 5.65 -7.48 23.98
C TYR A 226 6.94 -7.67 24.77
N ALA A 227 7.93 -6.77 24.60
CA ALA A 227 9.19 -6.82 25.34
C ALA A 227 8.98 -6.78 26.87
N LEU A 228 8.10 -5.88 27.35
CA LEU A 228 7.74 -5.78 28.77
C LEU A 228 7.08 -7.06 29.30
N SER A 229 6.35 -7.79 28.47
CA SER A 229 5.73 -9.06 28.87
C SER A 229 6.72 -10.17 29.18
N GLY A 230 7.98 -10.05 28.75
CA GLY A 230 9.01 -11.08 28.90
C GLY A 230 8.63 -12.39 28.17
N GLY A 231 7.93 -12.32 27.03
CA GLY A 231 7.52 -13.48 26.24
C GLY A 231 6.26 -14.20 26.76
N LYS A 232 5.53 -13.61 27.71
CA LYS A 232 4.31 -14.20 28.29
C LYS A 232 3.08 -14.01 27.41
N THR A 233 3.19 -13.29 26.32
CA THR A 233 2.11 -13.05 25.34
C THR A 233 2.67 -13.18 23.93
N SER A 234 1.81 -13.21 22.90
CA SER A 234 2.23 -13.18 21.50
C SER A 234 1.86 -11.85 20.84
N TYR A 235 2.49 -11.56 19.69
CA TYR A 235 2.11 -10.39 18.88
C TYR A 235 0.66 -10.48 18.41
N GLU A 236 0.17 -11.67 18.04
CA GLU A 236 -1.21 -11.87 17.64
C GLU A 236 -2.19 -11.52 18.76
N ALA A 237 -1.88 -11.96 20.01
CA ALA A 237 -2.72 -11.69 21.18
C ALA A 237 -2.74 -10.19 21.53
N LEU A 238 -1.60 -9.50 21.37
CA LEU A 238 -1.51 -8.05 21.60
C LEU A 238 -2.25 -7.29 20.49
N CYS A 239 -2.04 -7.66 19.23
CA CYS A 239 -2.74 -7.04 18.11
C CYS A 239 -4.26 -7.23 18.19
N ALA A 240 -4.72 -8.42 18.60
CA ALA A 240 -6.16 -8.67 18.78
C ALA A 240 -6.81 -7.76 19.84
N LYS A 241 -6.03 -7.22 20.78
CA LYS A 241 -6.53 -6.31 21.83
C LYS A 241 -6.36 -4.83 21.49
N LEU A 242 -5.31 -4.49 20.75
CA LEU A 242 -4.85 -3.10 20.60
C LEU A 242 -5.05 -2.54 19.19
N VAL A 243 -5.20 -3.40 18.19
CA VAL A 243 -5.46 -2.98 16.81
C VAL A 243 -6.95 -3.05 16.55
N GLU A 244 -7.54 -1.90 16.30
CA GLU A 244 -8.97 -1.78 16.02
C GLU A 244 -9.20 -1.45 14.54
N LEU A 245 -9.99 -2.27 13.86
CA LEU A 245 -10.41 -2.04 12.48
C LEU A 245 -11.68 -1.19 12.46
N ASP A 246 -11.74 -0.23 11.55
CA ASP A 246 -12.97 0.52 11.29
C ASP A 246 -13.86 -0.29 10.33
N GLU A 247 -14.68 -1.17 10.89
CA GLU A 247 -15.57 -2.05 10.13
C GLU A 247 -16.58 -1.28 9.25
N SER A 248 -16.85 -0.02 9.55
CA SER A 248 -17.71 0.83 8.71
C SER A 248 -17.08 1.15 7.34
N THR A 249 -15.75 0.97 7.22
CA THR A 249 -14.98 1.22 6.01
C THR A 249 -14.76 -0.03 5.17
N ARG A 250 -15.19 -1.21 5.66
CA ARG A 250 -14.97 -2.47 4.97
C ARG A 250 -15.66 -2.49 3.61
N CYS A 251 -14.88 -2.75 2.56
CA CYS A 251 -15.34 -2.92 1.19
C CYS A 251 -15.08 -4.35 0.75
N LYS A 252 -16.08 -4.97 0.13
CA LYS A 252 -15.93 -6.25 -0.57
C LYS A 252 -15.79 -6.00 -2.07
N PRO A 253 -15.00 -6.81 -2.77
CA PRO A 253 -14.90 -6.67 -4.22
C PRO A 253 -16.25 -6.96 -4.89
N ASP A 254 -16.61 -6.11 -5.83
CA ASP A 254 -17.69 -6.39 -6.77
C ASP A 254 -17.14 -7.35 -7.85
N PRO A 255 -17.77 -8.52 -8.09
CA PRO A 255 -17.24 -9.52 -9.02
C PRO A 255 -17.12 -9.03 -10.47
N GLU A 256 -18.03 -8.16 -10.94
CA GLU A 256 -18.01 -7.63 -12.31
C GLU A 256 -16.86 -6.63 -12.47
N ASN A 257 -16.70 -5.72 -11.50
CA ASN A 257 -15.60 -4.78 -11.46
C ASN A 257 -14.25 -5.48 -11.28
N ALA A 258 -14.16 -6.49 -10.42
CA ALA A 258 -12.93 -7.25 -10.23
C ALA A 258 -12.50 -7.95 -11.54
N ALA A 259 -13.44 -8.53 -12.28
CA ALA A 259 -13.16 -9.10 -13.59
C ALA A 259 -12.75 -8.05 -14.64
N LEU A 260 -13.35 -6.84 -14.58
CA LEU A 260 -12.97 -5.71 -15.42
C LEU A 260 -11.53 -5.28 -15.11
N TYR A 261 -11.21 -5.05 -13.83
CA TYR A 261 -9.89 -4.58 -13.42
C TYR A 261 -8.77 -5.61 -13.62
N ALA A 262 -9.07 -6.90 -13.54
CA ALA A 262 -8.11 -7.94 -13.93
C ALA A 262 -7.68 -7.77 -15.40
N LYS A 263 -8.64 -7.56 -16.31
CA LYS A 263 -8.35 -7.30 -17.75
C LYS A 263 -7.63 -5.96 -17.96
N GLN A 264 -7.99 -4.94 -17.17
CA GLN A 264 -7.32 -3.64 -17.27
C GLN A 264 -5.87 -3.71 -16.76
N LEU A 265 -5.59 -4.49 -15.72
CA LEU A 265 -4.24 -4.73 -15.26
C LEU A 265 -3.39 -5.37 -16.37
N ASP A 266 -3.91 -6.41 -17.02
CA ASP A 266 -3.20 -7.04 -18.15
C ASP A 266 -2.93 -6.05 -19.28
N ARG A 267 -3.93 -5.24 -19.63
CA ARG A 267 -3.78 -4.18 -20.65
C ARG A 267 -2.77 -3.11 -20.23
N GLN A 268 -2.78 -2.69 -18.97
CA GLN A 268 -1.82 -1.71 -18.43
C GLN A 268 -0.39 -2.26 -18.53
N MET A 269 -0.17 -3.52 -18.15
CA MET A 269 1.14 -4.16 -18.21
C MET A 269 1.59 -4.40 -19.65
N GLU A 270 0.68 -4.79 -20.55
CA GLU A 270 0.98 -4.92 -21.99
C GLU A 270 1.39 -3.56 -22.59
N LEU A 271 0.63 -2.51 -22.33
CA LEU A 271 0.93 -1.15 -22.82
C LEU A 271 2.28 -0.67 -22.29
N THR A 272 2.55 -0.86 -20.99
CA THR A 272 3.82 -0.53 -20.35
C THR A 272 4.98 -1.26 -21.05
N GLY A 273 4.89 -2.57 -21.24
CA GLY A 273 5.95 -3.36 -21.88
C GLY A 273 6.19 -2.95 -23.34
N ARG A 274 5.14 -2.63 -24.09
CA ARG A 274 5.29 -2.14 -25.48
C ARG A 274 5.99 -0.79 -25.54
N LEU A 275 5.63 0.14 -24.68
CA LEU A 275 6.26 1.47 -24.62
C LEU A 275 7.70 1.40 -24.15
N GLN A 276 8.02 0.52 -23.20
CA GLN A 276 9.38 0.27 -22.74
C GLN A 276 10.26 -0.32 -23.85
N GLN A 277 9.75 -1.32 -24.59
CA GLN A 277 10.47 -1.94 -25.73
C GLN A 277 10.79 -0.94 -26.84
N THR A 278 9.98 0.09 -27.01
CA THR A 278 10.22 1.15 -28.03
C THR A 278 10.99 2.36 -27.50
N GLY A 279 11.38 2.35 -26.21
CA GLY A 279 12.13 3.44 -25.59
C GLY A 279 11.29 4.67 -25.26
N TRP A 280 9.95 4.52 -25.14
CA TRP A 280 9.04 5.61 -24.76
C TRP A 280 8.82 5.69 -23.24
N LEU A 281 9.22 4.66 -22.50
CA LEU A 281 9.22 4.58 -21.03
C LEU A 281 10.57 4.11 -20.53
#